data_fd8da805bfb226c418697cd049f2254a
#
_entry.id   fd8da805bfb226c418697cd049f2254a
#
_cell.length_a   1.000
_cell.length_b   1.000
_cell.length_c   1.000
_cell.angle_alpha   90.00
_cell.angle_beta   90.00
_cell.angle_gamma   90.00
#
_symmetry.space_group_name_H-M   'P 1'
#
loop_
_entity.id
_entity.type
_entity.pdbx_description
1 polymer ?
#
loop_
_entity_poly.entity_id
_entity_poly.type
_entity_poly.pdbx_seq_one_letter_code
_entity_poly.pdbx_strand_id
1 'polypeptide(L)'
;MRSYLFSFLVFILFSCNSLYSQKLSFYKEDLKFSLETKYFTVDGAYYFSNSDSVKIKQIIFYPFPVRKELGDIDSISVYDSTEKKEISFFNMSENSGISFPLLMEGYGFRKIKIHYRQQLKGNMAEYILQTTRNWGKPLETANYSLFVPDNIKVDSLSYIADSIKHPSHNNIYYWAKKNFLPQKDFYIYFRQ
;
A
#
# COMPACT_ATOMS: atom_id res chain seq x y z
N MET A 1 24.29 8.10 -71.83
CA MET A 1 24.48 7.62 -70.40
C MET A 1 23.80 8.63 -69.44
N ARG A 2 22.66 8.27 -68.93
CA ARG A 2 21.89 9.13 -67.96
C ARG A 2 22.13 8.58 -66.58
N SER A 3 22.79 9.37 -65.77
CA SER A 3 23.02 9.08 -64.31
C SER A 3 21.80 9.48 -63.53
N TYR A 4 21.18 8.50 -62.83
CA TYR A 4 20.10 8.75 -61.91
C TYR A 4 20.69 8.90 -60.49
N LEU A 5 20.66 10.13 -59.95
CA LEU A 5 20.92 10.38 -58.53
C LEU A 5 19.70 9.93 -57.72
N PHE A 6 19.86 8.88 -56.93
CA PHE A 6 18.88 8.43 -55.95
C PHE A 6 19.11 9.21 -54.66
N SER A 7 18.24 10.21 -54.40
CA SER A 7 18.25 10.96 -53.16
C SER A 7 17.58 10.12 -52.07
N PHE A 8 18.38 9.63 -51.13
CA PHE A 8 17.90 8.86 -49.96
C PHE A 8 17.47 9.84 -48.87
N LEU A 9 16.15 10.12 -48.80
CA LEU A 9 15.54 10.94 -47.74
C LEU A 9 15.44 10.10 -46.47
N VAL A 10 16.39 10.28 -45.53
CA VAL A 10 16.34 9.63 -44.21
C VAL A 10 15.30 10.36 -43.38
N PHE A 11 14.13 9.73 -43.22
CA PHE A 11 13.09 10.15 -42.27
C PHE A 11 13.51 9.74 -40.85
N ILE A 12 14.12 10.65 -40.09
CA ILE A 12 14.39 10.46 -38.69
C ILE A 12 13.04 10.61 -37.95
N LEU A 13 12.38 9.49 -37.67
CA LEU A 13 11.26 9.44 -36.75
C LEU A 13 11.81 9.71 -35.35
N PHE A 14 11.70 10.95 -34.89
CA PHE A 14 11.79 11.28 -33.49
C PHE A 14 10.58 10.62 -32.78
N SER A 15 10.77 9.41 -32.30
CA SER A 15 9.86 8.83 -31.32
C SER A 15 9.97 9.65 -30.03
N CYS A 16 9.10 10.65 -29.89
CA CYS A 16 8.91 11.37 -28.66
C CYS A 16 8.31 10.37 -27.65
N ASN A 17 9.16 9.61 -26.96
CA ASN A 17 8.78 8.89 -25.76
C ASN A 17 8.44 9.94 -24.71
N SER A 18 7.18 10.40 -24.72
CA SER A 18 6.62 11.11 -23.59
C SER A 18 6.73 10.16 -22.38
N LEU A 19 7.75 10.35 -21.58
CA LEU A 19 7.81 9.84 -20.23
C LEU A 19 6.58 10.44 -19.51
N TYR A 20 5.46 9.73 -19.55
CA TYR A 20 4.33 10.03 -18.69
C TYR A 20 4.81 9.83 -17.25
N SER A 21 5.37 10.88 -16.68
CA SER A 21 5.62 10.91 -15.25
C SER A 21 4.27 10.70 -14.59
N GLN A 22 4.14 9.65 -13.79
CA GLN A 22 2.93 9.38 -13.02
C GLN A 22 2.71 10.58 -12.10
N LYS A 23 1.70 11.38 -12.40
CA LYS A 23 1.40 12.66 -11.75
C LYS A 23 0.91 12.46 -10.33
N LEU A 24 0.19 11.35 -10.09
CA LEU A 24 -0.23 10.92 -8.77
C LEU A 24 0.89 10.09 -8.13
N SER A 25 1.31 10.50 -6.95
CA SER A 25 2.34 9.81 -6.17
C SER A 25 1.78 9.34 -4.84
N PHE A 26 2.01 8.07 -4.52
CA PHE A 26 1.89 7.52 -3.18
C PHE A 26 3.27 7.61 -2.52
N TYR A 27 3.45 8.51 -1.56
CA TYR A 27 4.79 8.86 -1.07
C TYR A 27 5.05 8.49 0.39
N LYS A 28 3.98 8.23 1.17
CA LYS A 28 4.13 7.89 2.59
C LYS A 28 2.99 6.98 3.04
N GLU A 29 3.31 6.07 3.97
CA GLU A 29 2.31 5.31 4.72
C GLU A 29 2.67 5.17 6.20
N ASP A 30 1.64 5.19 7.04
CA ASP A 30 1.75 4.89 8.46
C ASP A 30 0.76 3.76 8.77
N LEU A 31 1.25 2.61 9.24
CA LEU A 31 0.44 1.42 9.49
C LEU A 31 0.48 1.02 10.96
N LYS A 32 -0.68 0.75 11.49
CA LYS A 32 -0.86 0.14 12.80
C LYS A 32 -1.51 -1.22 12.62
N PHE A 33 -0.77 -2.25 12.98
CA PHE A 33 -1.24 -3.62 13.04
C PHE A 33 -1.62 -3.99 14.48
N SER A 34 -2.70 -4.73 14.64
CA SER A 34 -3.08 -5.32 15.93
C SER A 34 -3.33 -6.81 15.71
N LEU A 35 -2.59 -7.64 16.44
CA LEU A 35 -2.74 -9.09 16.43
C LEU A 35 -3.51 -9.48 17.69
N GLU A 36 -4.63 -10.16 17.51
CA GLU A 36 -5.48 -10.72 18.57
C GLU A 36 -5.62 -12.22 18.37
N THR A 37 -6.18 -12.92 19.32
CA THR A 37 -6.34 -14.40 19.25
C THR A 37 -7.09 -14.86 17.98
N LYS A 38 -8.09 -14.10 17.53
CA LYS A 38 -8.95 -14.49 16.40
C LYS A 38 -8.88 -13.52 15.22
N TYR A 39 -8.21 -12.39 15.37
CA TYR A 39 -8.25 -11.31 14.41
C TYR A 39 -6.89 -10.67 14.19
N PHE A 40 -6.68 -10.24 12.96
CA PHE A 40 -5.64 -9.31 12.58
C PHE A 40 -6.30 -8.05 12.04
N THR A 41 -5.99 -6.92 12.66
CA THR A 41 -6.55 -5.62 12.30
C THR A 41 -5.47 -4.74 11.72
N VAL A 42 -5.82 -4.01 10.68
CA VAL A 42 -4.94 -3.04 10.03
C VAL A 42 -5.62 -1.68 10.01
N ASP A 43 -4.97 -0.69 10.62
CA ASP A 43 -5.30 0.73 10.53
C ASP A 43 -4.20 1.43 9.74
N GLY A 44 -4.46 1.72 8.49
CA GLY A 44 -3.51 2.36 7.57
C GLY A 44 -3.84 3.82 7.30
N ALA A 45 -2.81 4.65 7.20
CA ALA A 45 -2.90 6.01 6.68
C ALA A 45 -1.96 6.13 5.47
N TYR A 46 -2.52 6.44 4.31
CA TYR A 46 -1.89 6.48 3.00
C TYR A 46 -1.90 7.89 2.47
N TYR A 47 -0.73 8.39 2.07
CA TYR A 47 -0.54 9.79 1.70
C TYR A 47 -0.22 9.90 0.21
N PHE A 48 -1.08 10.64 -0.49
CA PHE A 48 -0.99 10.86 -1.92
C PHE A 48 -0.76 12.33 -2.24
N SER A 49 -0.02 12.60 -3.29
CA SER A 49 0.17 13.95 -3.84
C SER A 49 -0.01 13.97 -5.34
N ASN A 50 -0.58 15.06 -5.85
CA ASN A 50 -0.68 15.36 -7.26
C ASN A 50 0.35 16.46 -7.60
N SER A 51 1.35 16.14 -8.41
CA SER A 51 2.38 17.10 -8.82
C SER A 51 2.00 17.95 -10.04
N ASP A 52 0.81 17.72 -10.62
CA ASP A 52 0.30 18.48 -11.76
C ASP A 52 -0.67 19.58 -11.31
N SER A 53 -0.82 20.63 -12.14
CA SER A 53 -1.83 21.66 -11.99
C SER A 53 -3.26 21.19 -12.28
N VAL A 54 -3.40 20.06 -12.97
CA VAL A 54 -4.70 19.51 -13.39
C VAL A 54 -5.24 18.55 -12.33
N LYS A 55 -6.56 18.62 -12.12
CA LYS A 55 -7.28 17.68 -11.27
C LYS A 55 -7.18 16.25 -11.81
N ILE A 56 -6.92 15.31 -10.89
CA ILE A 56 -6.83 13.87 -11.20
C ILE A 56 -8.01 13.14 -10.55
N LYS A 57 -8.58 12.21 -11.32
CA LYS A 57 -9.49 11.17 -10.82
C LYS A 57 -8.88 9.82 -11.16
N GLN A 58 -8.57 9.03 -10.14
CA GLN A 58 -8.01 7.68 -10.32
C GLN A 58 -8.75 6.68 -9.45
N ILE A 59 -8.91 5.46 -9.94
CA ILE A 59 -9.38 4.34 -9.12
C ILE A 59 -8.16 3.71 -8.44
N ILE A 60 -8.22 3.64 -7.14
CA ILE A 60 -7.21 2.96 -6.31
C ILE A 60 -7.70 1.54 -6.04
N PHE A 61 -6.84 0.57 -6.31
CA PHE A 61 -7.03 -0.80 -5.86
C PHE A 61 -6.23 -1.05 -4.58
N TYR A 62 -6.90 -1.54 -3.56
CA TYR A 62 -6.30 -1.91 -2.29
C TYR A 62 -6.49 -3.42 -2.07
N PRO A 63 -5.43 -4.23 -2.19
CA PRO A 63 -5.51 -5.69 -2.13
C PRO A 63 -5.60 -6.19 -0.70
N PHE A 64 -6.26 -7.34 -0.53
CA PHE A 64 -6.23 -8.14 0.68
C PHE A 64 -5.51 -9.45 0.41
N PRO A 65 -4.77 -10.00 1.39
CA PRO A 65 -4.16 -11.31 1.23
C PRO A 65 -5.23 -12.41 1.24
N VAL A 66 -5.17 -13.28 0.22
CA VAL A 66 -6.09 -14.41 0.06
C VAL A 66 -5.28 -15.69 0.15
N ARG A 67 -5.38 -16.39 1.30
CA ARG A 67 -4.70 -17.66 1.57
C ARG A 67 -5.61 -18.60 2.37
N LYS A 68 -5.34 -19.89 2.33
CA LYS A 68 -6.09 -20.89 3.11
C LYS A 68 -5.99 -20.69 4.62
N GLU A 69 -4.84 -20.18 5.08
CA GLU A 69 -4.49 -19.93 6.48
C GLU A 69 -5.14 -18.66 7.03
N LEU A 70 -5.63 -17.80 6.14
CA LEU A 70 -6.29 -16.55 6.49
C LEU A 70 -7.80 -16.71 6.38
N GLY A 71 -8.51 -16.06 7.26
CA GLY A 71 -9.96 -15.99 7.26
C GLY A 71 -10.50 -14.82 6.45
N ASP A 72 -11.80 -14.61 6.57
CA ASP A 72 -12.52 -13.58 5.85
C ASP A 72 -12.23 -12.20 6.43
N ILE A 73 -12.35 -11.18 5.59
CA ILE A 73 -12.40 -9.79 6.01
C ILE A 73 -13.84 -9.49 6.45
N ASP A 74 -14.04 -9.10 7.69
CA ASP A 74 -15.36 -8.88 8.28
C ASP A 74 -15.68 -7.41 8.62
N SER A 75 -14.69 -6.55 8.51
CA SER A 75 -14.84 -5.11 8.72
C SER A 75 -13.93 -4.34 7.77
N ILE A 76 -14.48 -3.36 7.05
CA ILE A 76 -13.74 -2.48 6.15
C ILE A 76 -14.31 -1.08 6.23
N SER A 77 -13.44 -0.07 6.30
CA SER A 77 -13.84 1.33 6.07
C SER A 77 -12.75 2.10 5.33
N VAL A 78 -13.16 3.07 4.52
CA VAL A 78 -12.28 3.98 3.79
C VAL A 78 -12.71 5.41 4.08
N TYR A 79 -11.78 6.22 4.59
CA TYR A 79 -12.06 7.58 5.02
C TYR A 79 -11.03 8.56 4.48
N ASP A 80 -11.48 9.62 3.82
CA ASP A 80 -10.64 10.75 3.43
C ASP A 80 -10.49 11.70 4.62
N SER A 81 -9.30 11.67 5.25
CA SER A 81 -8.99 12.54 6.41
C SER A 81 -8.80 14.01 6.00
N THR A 82 -8.51 14.28 4.73
CA THR A 82 -8.34 15.65 4.21
C THR A 82 -9.70 16.31 4.00
N GLU A 83 -10.63 15.57 3.37
CA GLU A 83 -12.00 16.05 3.12
C GLU A 83 -12.97 15.76 4.28
N LYS A 84 -12.51 15.00 5.29
CA LYS A 84 -13.30 14.58 6.46
C LYS A 84 -14.59 13.85 6.09
N LYS A 85 -14.52 12.91 5.16
CA LYS A 85 -15.66 12.15 4.67
C LYS A 85 -15.33 10.69 4.41
N GLU A 86 -16.34 9.83 4.51
CA GLU A 86 -16.23 8.44 4.07
C GLU A 86 -16.15 8.35 2.55
N ILE A 87 -15.44 7.35 2.06
CA ILE A 87 -15.33 7.02 0.65
C ILE A 87 -16.03 5.68 0.42
N SER A 88 -17.03 5.68 -0.47
CA SER A 88 -17.63 4.44 -0.93
C SER A 88 -16.64 3.63 -1.75
N PHE A 89 -16.63 2.32 -1.56
CA PHE A 89 -15.74 1.39 -2.26
C PHE A 89 -16.54 0.22 -2.84
N PHE A 90 -15.91 -0.50 -3.76
CA PHE A 90 -16.44 -1.72 -4.37
C PHE A 90 -15.57 -2.90 -3.91
N ASN A 91 -16.20 -3.96 -3.44
CA ASN A 91 -15.49 -5.21 -3.16
C ASN A 91 -15.11 -5.89 -4.47
N MET A 92 -13.87 -6.39 -4.52
CA MET A 92 -13.39 -7.20 -5.65
C MET A 92 -13.81 -8.66 -5.48
N SER A 93 -13.79 -9.41 -6.58
CA SER A 93 -14.11 -10.84 -6.56
C SER A 93 -13.24 -11.60 -5.56
N GLU A 94 -13.80 -12.65 -4.95
CA GLU A 94 -13.10 -13.54 -4.02
C GLU A 94 -12.48 -12.82 -2.81
N ASN A 95 -13.04 -11.68 -2.40
CA ASN A 95 -12.50 -10.85 -1.32
C ASN A 95 -11.02 -10.48 -1.50
N SER A 96 -10.57 -10.38 -2.76
CA SER A 96 -9.17 -10.08 -3.09
C SER A 96 -8.76 -8.63 -2.85
N GLY A 97 -9.69 -7.76 -2.47
CA GLY A 97 -9.43 -6.36 -2.21
C GLY A 97 -10.66 -5.48 -2.38
N ILE A 98 -10.44 -4.19 -2.30
CA ILE A 98 -11.43 -3.16 -2.61
C ILE A 98 -10.90 -2.19 -3.67
N SER A 99 -11.81 -1.52 -4.35
CA SER A 99 -11.47 -0.38 -5.21
C SER A 99 -12.29 0.84 -4.85
N PHE A 100 -11.67 2.01 -4.88
CA PHE A 100 -12.33 3.27 -4.57
C PHE A 100 -11.79 4.42 -5.41
N PRO A 101 -12.63 5.46 -5.69
CA PRO A 101 -12.19 6.64 -6.42
C PRO A 101 -11.38 7.58 -5.53
N LEU A 102 -10.22 8.02 -6.01
CA LEU A 102 -9.43 9.09 -5.43
C LEU A 102 -9.51 10.31 -6.36
N LEU A 103 -10.05 11.43 -5.83
CA LEU A 103 -10.07 12.72 -6.49
C LEU A 103 -9.05 13.65 -5.84
N MET A 104 -8.21 14.28 -6.65
CA MET A 104 -7.23 15.25 -6.17
C MET A 104 -7.22 16.49 -7.03
N GLU A 105 -7.25 17.64 -6.39
CA GLU A 105 -7.04 18.92 -7.08
C GLU A 105 -5.59 19.04 -7.57
N GLY A 106 -5.35 19.96 -8.50
CA GLY A 106 -3.99 20.27 -8.94
C GLY A 106 -3.13 20.71 -7.77
N TYR A 107 -1.88 20.21 -7.70
CA TYR A 107 -0.94 20.42 -6.60
C TYR A 107 -1.49 20.03 -5.22
N GLY A 108 -2.54 19.21 -5.20
CA GLY A 108 -3.22 18.76 -3.99
C GLY A 108 -2.53 17.57 -3.31
N PHE A 109 -2.96 17.32 -2.08
CA PHE A 109 -2.62 16.11 -1.34
C PHE A 109 -3.86 15.47 -0.73
N ARG A 110 -3.78 14.17 -0.43
CA ARG A 110 -4.82 13.41 0.28
C ARG A 110 -4.20 12.48 1.30
N LYS A 111 -4.86 12.40 2.44
CA LYS A 111 -4.60 11.39 3.45
C LYS A 111 -5.82 10.47 3.54
N ILE A 112 -5.69 9.28 3.02
CA ILE A 112 -6.73 8.26 3.06
C ILE A 112 -6.43 7.32 4.22
N LYS A 113 -7.43 7.09 5.07
CA LYS A 113 -7.38 6.05 6.10
C LYS A 113 -8.16 4.84 5.61
N ILE A 114 -7.57 3.68 5.75
CA ILE A 114 -8.23 2.40 5.48
C ILE A 114 -8.09 1.56 6.73
N HIS A 115 -9.22 1.10 7.22
CA HIS A 115 -9.30 0.11 8.28
C HIS A 115 -9.84 -1.18 7.72
N TYR A 116 -9.25 -2.31 8.08
CA TYR A 116 -9.88 -3.60 7.91
C TYR A 116 -9.51 -4.57 9.03
N ARG A 117 -10.38 -5.57 9.24
CA ARG A 117 -10.18 -6.66 10.17
C ARG A 117 -10.33 -7.98 9.45
N GLN A 118 -9.34 -8.85 9.61
CA GLN A 118 -9.32 -10.19 9.04
C GLN A 118 -9.36 -11.24 10.13
N GLN A 119 -10.21 -12.25 9.96
CA GLN A 119 -10.22 -13.42 10.82
C GLN A 119 -8.93 -14.23 10.62
N LEU A 120 -8.46 -14.87 11.69
CA LEU A 120 -7.31 -15.76 11.66
C LEU A 120 -7.78 -17.21 11.74
N LYS A 121 -7.42 -18.04 10.75
CA LYS A 121 -7.69 -19.50 10.73
C LYS A 121 -6.48 -20.32 11.19
N GLY A 122 -5.31 -19.70 11.25
CA GLY A 122 -4.04 -20.33 11.63
C GLY A 122 -3.14 -19.38 12.39
N ASN A 123 -1.88 -19.73 12.46
CA ASN A 123 -0.86 -19.01 13.21
C ASN A 123 -0.05 -18.05 12.33
N MET A 124 -0.72 -17.40 11.37
CA MET A 124 -0.11 -16.46 10.44
C MET A 124 -1.05 -15.28 10.20
N ALA A 125 -0.48 -14.09 10.09
CA ALA A 125 -1.12 -12.88 9.55
C ALA A 125 -0.25 -12.31 8.43
N GLU A 126 -0.89 -11.65 7.46
CA GLU A 126 -0.22 -11.08 6.29
C GLU A 126 -0.79 -9.72 5.96
N TYR A 127 0.09 -8.81 5.52
CA TYR A 127 -0.28 -7.54 4.90
C TYR A 127 0.51 -7.37 3.59
N ILE A 128 -0.19 -7.00 2.51
CA ILE A 128 0.43 -6.88 1.19
C ILE A 128 1.15 -5.53 1.07
N LEU A 129 2.48 -5.55 1.08
CA LEU A 129 3.34 -4.38 0.88
C LEU A 129 3.83 -4.24 -0.55
N GLN A 130 4.00 -5.34 -1.27
CA GLN A 130 4.68 -5.33 -2.58
C GLN A 130 3.95 -4.51 -3.64
N THR A 131 2.65 -4.27 -3.50
CA THR A 131 1.89 -3.41 -4.41
C THR A 131 2.37 -1.96 -4.41
N THR A 132 3.08 -1.51 -3.37
CA THR A 132 3.76 -0.22 -3.33
C THR A 132 4.73 -0.04 -4.51
N ARG A 133 5.31 -1.13 -5.03
CA ARG A 133 6.22 -1.11 -6.18
C ARG A 133 5.55 -0.64 -7.48
N ASN A 134 4.23 -0.85 -7.60
CA ASN A 134 3.45 -0.44 -8.76
C ASN A 134 3.37 1.10 -8.92
N TRP A 135 3.72 1.84 -7.87
CA TRP A 135 3.81 3.29 -7.91
C TRP A 135 5.10 3.82 -8.52
N GLY A 136 6.05 2.93 -8.89
CA GLY A 136 7.28 3.25 -9.61
C GLY A 136 8.32 4.05 -8.82
N LYS A 137 8.02 4.39 -7.56
CA LYS A 137 8.92 5.12 -6.66
C LYS A 137 8.86 4.52 -5.26
N PRO A 138 9.96 4.55 -4.50
CA PRO A 138 9.95 4.18 -3.09
C PRO A 138 9.14 5.19 -2.28
N LEU A 139 8.59 4.73 -1.15
CA LEU A 139 8.01 5.61 -0.14
C LEU A 139 9.10 6.47 0.48
N GLU A 140 8.87 7.78 0.58
CA GLU A 140 9.78 8.69 1.29
C GLU A 140 9.90 8.27 2.75
N THR A 141 8.77 7.91 3.37
CA THR A 141 8.70 7.38 4.73
C THR A 141 7.63 6.30 4.85
N ALA A 142 7.93 5.26 5.63
CA ALA A 142 6.99 4.24 6.03
C ALA A 142 7.18 3.90 7.51
N ASN A 143 6.15 4.11 8.32
CA ASN A 143 6.19 3.85 9.75
C ASN A 143 5.16 2.77 10.09
N TYR A 144 5.62 1.71 10.73
CA TYR A 144 4.77 0.60 11.12
C TYR A 144 4.84 0.36 12.62
N SER A 145 3.74 -0.09 13.18
CA SER A 145 3.68 -0.63 14.54
C SER A 145 2.83 -1.89 14.57
N LEU A 146 3.26 -2.89 15.32
CA LEU A 146 2.51 -4.12 15.56
C LEU A 146 2.28 -4.29 17.05
N PHE A 147 1.02 -4.33 17.46
CA PHE A 147 0.58 -4.57 18.82
C PHE A 147 0.27 -6.05 18.98
N VAL A 148 0.88 -6.68 19.97
CA VAL A 148 0.74 -8.10 20.26
C VAL A 148 0.52 -8.27 21.76
N PRO A 149 -0.61 -8.83 22.24
CA PRO A 149 -0.84 -9.10 23.64
C PRO A 149 0.09 -10.21 24.15
N ASP A 150 0.39 -10.22 25.46
CA ASP A 150 1.38 -11.13 26.07
C ASP A 150 1.05 -12.61 25.93
N ASN A 151 -0.21 -12.96 25.74
CA ASN A 151 -0.65 -14.35 25.51
C ASN A 151 -0.36 -14.85 24.07
N ILE A 152 0.15 -13.99 23.19
CA ILE A 152 0.56 -14.36 21.84
C ILE A 152 2.09 -14.23 21.72
N LYS A 153 2.76 -15.29 21.28
CA LYS A 153 4.18 -15.28 21.06
C LYS A 153 4.49 -15.16 19.56
N VAL A 154 5.17 -14.08 19.17
CA VAL A 154 5.67 -13.92 17.80
C VAL A 154 6.87 -14.83 17.59
N ASP A 155 6.80 -15.72 16.60
CA ASP A 155 7.87 -16.64 16.23
C ASP A 155 8.79 -16.05 15.18
N SER A 156 8.22 -15.38 14.18
CA SER A 156 8.99 -14.69 13.16
C SER A 156 8.21 -13.56 12.48
N LEU A 157 8.96 -12.59 11.96
CA LEU A 157 8.50 -11.45 11.20
C LEU A 157 9.25 -11.39 9.87
N SER A 158 8.56 -11.04 8.79
CA SER A 158 9.23 -10.87 7.49
C SER A 158 10.25 -9.72 7.49
N TYR A 159 10.02 -8.69 8.30
CA TYR A 159 10.95 -7.57 8.52
C TYR A 159 11.36 -7.54 9.99
N ILE A 160 12.65 -7.46 10.25
CA ILE A 160 13.19 -7.29 11.61
C ILE A 160 12.72 -5.93 12.14
N ALA A 161 12.15 -5.91 13.35
CA ALA A 161 11.73 -4.68 14.00
C ALA A 161 12.95 -3.80 14.35
N ASP A 162 12.82 -2.49 14.14
CA ASP A 162 13.85 -1.52 14.50
C ASP A 162 13.91 -1.31 16.03
N SER A 163 12.76 -1.48 16.71
CA SER A 163 12.69 -1.48 18.18
C SER A 163 11.45 -2.24 18.67
N ILE A 164 11.53 -2.72 19.91
CA ILE A 164 10.43 -3.38 20.60
C ILE A 164 10.24 -2.69 21.95
N LYS A 165 9.00 -2.39 22.31
CA LYS A 165 8.60 -1.89 23.63
C LYS A 165 7.71 -2.92 24.30
N HIS A 166 7.83 -3.01 25.62
CA HIS A 166 7.07 -3.94 26.45
C HIS A 166 6.23 -3.16 27.49
N PRO A 167 5.18 -2.42 27.08
CA PRO A 167 4.25 -1.85 28.05
C PRO A 167 3.47 -2.98 28.72
N SER A 168 2.84 -2.68 29.85
CA SER A 168 2.06 -3.68 30.60
C SER A 168 1.09 -4.42 29.69
N HIS A 169 1.19 -5.75 29.70
CA HIS A 169 0.30 -6.69 28.96
C HIS A 169 0.37 -6.68 27.42
N ASN A 170 1.39 -6.03 26.82
CA ASN A 170 1.54 -6.01 25.37
C ASN A 170 3.01 -5.91 24.95
N ASN A 171 3.29 -6.41 23.76
CA ASN A 171 4.55 -6.16 23.03
C ASN A 171 4.24 -5.27 21.83
N ILE A 172 5.02 -4.21 21.63
CA ILE A 172 4.84 -3.32 20.49
C ILE A 172 6.14 -3.30 19.68
N TYR A 173 6.05 -3.78 18.45
CA TYR A 173 7.14 -3.77 17.49
C TYR A 173 7.03 -2.53 16.62
N TYR A 174 8.16 -1.89 16.30
CA TYR A 174 8.18 -0.66 15.49
C TYR A 174 9.15 -0.78 14.32
N TRP A 175 8.76 -0.17 13.20
CA TRP A 175 9.57 0.01 12.00
C TRP A 175 9.46 1.46 11.54
N ALA A 176 10.62 2.09 11.25
CA ALA A 176 10.71 3.40 10.65
C ALA A 176 11.64 3.33 9.45
N LYS A 177 11.08 3.39 8.25
CA LYS A 177 11.83 3.24 7.00
C LYS A 177 11.80 4.55 6.22
N LYS A 178 12.93 4.88 5.58
CA LYS A 178 13.07 5.99 4.65
C LYS A 178 13.48 5.46 3.29
N ASN A 179 13.01 6.10 2.21
CA ASN A 179 13.27 5.68 0.84
C ASN A 179 12.99 4.18 0.65
N PHE A 180 11.80 3.76 1.09
CA PHE A 180 11.47 2.35 1.27
C PHE A 180 10.73 1.79 0.07
N LEU A 181 11.31 0.79 -0.59
CA LEU A 181 10.67 -0.02 -1.61
C LEU A 181 10.55 -1.46 -1.10
N PRO A 182 9.36 -1.92 -0.68
CA PRO A 182 9.17 -3.25 -0.13
C PRO A 182 9.60 -4.35 -1.11
N GLN A 183 10.39 -5.33 -0.63
CA GLN A 183 10.84 -6.46 -1.43
C GLN A 183 9.99 -7.72 -1.19
N LYS A 184 9.21 -7.73 -0.13
CA LYS A 184 8.31 -8.82 0.27
C LYS A 184 7.12 -8.24 1.03
N ASP A 185 6.08 -9.05 1.21
CA ASP A 185 4.93 -8.69 2.03
C ASP A 185 5.26 -8.81 3.52
N PHE A 186 4.40 -8.23 4.35
CA PHE A 186 4.57 -8.24 5.79
C PHE A 186 3.91 -9.49 6.37
N TYR A 187 4.73 -10.47 6.78
CA TYR A 187 4.28 -11.72 7.41
C TYR A 187 4.57 -11.73 8.90
N ILE A 188 3.63 -12.24 9.66
CA ILE A 188 3.72 -12.47 11.10
C ILE A 188 3.38 -13.93 11.34
N TYR A 189 4.34 -14.71 11.86
CA TYR A 189 4.10 -16.06 12.34
C TYR A 189 4.11 -16.03 13.87
N PHE A 190 3.12 -16.68 14.49
CA PHE A 190 2.92 -16.59 15.93
C PHE A 190 2.35 -17.88 16.50
N ARG A 191 2.35 -18.00 17.83
CA ARG A 191 1.68 -19.05 18.62
C ARG A 191 0.83 -18.41 19.70
N GLN A 192 -0.28 -19.07 20.02
CA GLN A 192 -1.18 -18.74 21.10
C GLN A 192 -0.99 -19.69 22.26
#